data_a2bcee9e320fef2eba9dffb917b70dab
#
_entry.id   a2bcee9e320fef2eba9dffb917b70dab
#
_cell.length_a   1.000
_cell.length_b   1.000
_cell.length_c   1.000
_cell.angle_alpha   90.00
_cell.angle_beta   90.00
_cell.angle_gamma   90.00
#
_symmetry.space_group_name_H-M   'P 1'
#
loop_
_entity.id
_entity.type
_entity.pdbx_description
1 polymer ?
#
loop_
_entity_poly.entity_id
_entity_poly.type
_entity_poly.pdbx_seq_one_letter_code
_entity_poly.pdbx_strand_id
1 'polypeptide(L)'
;MHAVIFAVGSTIGSTKYKDTDYDITPHFTAEEGREMIESGVMEIQSHTYDLHQWADYEESGTARDTVLRIDGESESDYMTMMNEDCARERDIIESEMGGKLHAISYPHGDYDDLAAVMMSENGFDISFTVNKGINVLIKG
;
A
#
# COMPACT_ATOMS: atom_id res chain seq x y z
N MET A 1 20.21 -12.46 -6.25
CA MET A 1 19.74 -11.03 -6.17
C MET A 1 18.33 -11.10 -5.61
N HIS A 2 18.02 -10.26 -4.61
CA HIS A 2 16.65 -10.16 -4.09
C HIS A 2 16.06 -8.85 -4.56
N ALA A 3 14.75 -8.84 -4.83
CA ALA A 3 14.00 -7.64 -5.19
C ALA A 3 12.72 -7.55 -4.36
N VAL A 4 12.22 -6.32 -4.18
CA VAL A 4 10.97 -6.03 -3.49
C VAL A 4 10.05 -5.28 -4.46
N ILE A 5 8.80 -5.72 -4.54
CA ILE A 5 7.73 -5.00 -5.23
C ILE A 5 6.84 -4.38 -4.16
N PHE A 6 6.59 -3.09 -4.25
CA PHE A 6 5.56 -2.42 -3.47
C PHE A 6 4.29 -2.33 -4.31
N ALA A 7 3.30 -3.16 -3.97
CA ALA A 7 2.07 -3.30 -4.74
C ALA A 7 0.93 -2.46 -4.15
N VAL A 8 0.07 -1.94 -5.01
CA VAL A 8 -1.24 -1.40 -4.62
C VAL A 8 -2.23 -2.57 -4.64
N GLY A 9 -2.73 -2.98 -3.47
CA GLY A 9 -3.50 -4.22 -3.33
C GLY A 9 -4.74 -4.29 -4.21
N SER A 10 -5.48 -3.18 -4.33
CA SER A 10 -6.69 -3.10 -5.16
C SER A 10 -6.45 -3.30 -6.67
N THR A 11 -5.19 -3.21 -7.12
CA THR A 11 -4.84 -3.39 -8.53
C THR A 11 -4.40 -4.81 -8.88
N ILE A 12 -4.14 -5.65 -7.90
CA ILE A 12 -3.65 -7.02 -8.11
C ILE A 12 -4.65 -7.81 -8.96
N GLY A 13 -4.16 -8.40 -10.06
CA GLY A 13 -4.96 -9.12 -11.06
C GLY A 13 -5.81 -8.23 -11.96
N SER A 14 -5.71 -6.92 -11.84
CA SER A 14 -6.54 -5.99 -12.59
C SER A 14 -5.92 -5.63 -13.94
N THR A 15 -6.80 -5.45 -14.93
CA THR A 15 -6.50 -4.88 -16.25
C THR A 15 -7.26 -3.57 -16.47
N LYS A 16 -8.17 -3.23 -15.57
CA LYS A 16 -8.97 -2.01 -15.56
C LYS A 16 -8.89 -1.31 -14.21
N TYR A 17 -9.08 0.00 -14.22
CA TYR A 17 -9.19 0.77 -12.99
C TYR A 17 -10.54 0.50 -12.33
N LYS A 18 -10.53 -0.23 -11.22
CA LYS A 18 -11.74 -0.61 -10.47
C LYS A 18 -12.88 -1.09 -11.39
N ASP A 19 -14.10 -0.65 -11.14
CA ASP A 19 -15.31 -0.98 -11.92
C ASP A 19 -15.53 -0.06 -13.13
N THR A 20 -14.46 0.55 -13.66
CA THR A 20 -14.52 1.42 -14.84
C THR A 20 -14.17 0.69 -16.12
N ASP A 21 -14.43 1.34 -17.28
CA ASP A 21 -13.98 0.87 -18.58
C ASP A 21 -12.54 1.31 -18.94
N TYR A 22 -11.85 2.02 -18.03
CA TYR A 22 -10.50 2.51 -18.27
C TYR A 22 -9.46 1.39 -18.13
N ASP A 23 -8.73 1.13 -19.21
CA ASP A 23 -7.66 0.12 -19.22
C ASP A 23 -6.42 0.64 -18.50
N ILE A 24 -5.90 -0.16 -17.56
CA ILE A 24 -4.61 0.07 -16.90
C ILE A 24 -3.57 -0.92 -17.41
N THR A 25 -2.30 -0.67 -17.12
CA THR A 25 -1.27 -1.69 -17.33
C THR A 25 -1.65 -2.93 -16.53
N PRO A 26 -1.73 -4.12 -17.17
CA PRO A 26 -2.05 -5.34 -16.44
C PRO A 26 -1.13 -5.58 -15.25
N HIS A 27 -1.70 -5.82 -14.10
CA HIS A 27 -0.98 -6.14 -12.87
C HIS A 27 -0.95 -7.67 -12.67
N PHE A 28 0.08 -8.15 -11.98
CA PHE A 28 0.19 -9.57 -11.64
C PHE A 28 -0.99 -10.03 -10.78
N THR A 29 -1.37 -11.29 -10.94
CA THR A 29 -2.42 -11.94 -10.17
C THR A 29 -1.89 -12.43 -8.82
N ALA A 30 -2.77 -12.78 -7.87
CA ALA A 30 -2.38 -13.37 -6.60
C ALA A 30 -1.62 -14.70 -6.79
N GLU A 31 -1.94 -15.48 -7.83
CA GLU A 31 -1.22 -16.72 -8.16
C GLU A 31 0.21 -16.42 -8.62
N GLU A 32 0.39 -15.47 -9.54
CA GLU A 32 1.72 -15.02 -9.97
C GLU A 32 2.51 -14.40 -8.81
N GLY A 33 1.85 -13.64 -7.92
CA GLY A 33 2.45 -13.11 -6.69
C GLY A 33 2.96 -14.21 -5.78
N ARG A 34 2.20 -15.29 -5.61
CA ARG A 34 2.61 -16.47 -4.85
C ARG A 34 3.84 -17.13 -5.47
N GLU A 35 3.85 -17.35 -6.78
CA GLU A 35 5.01 -17.91 -7.49
C GLU A 35 6.27 -17.05 -7.31
N MET A 36 6.13 -15.72 -7.37
CA MET A 36 7.24 -14.78 -7.13
C MET A 36 7.81 -14.94 -5.73
N ILE A 37 6.96 -15.03 -4.70
CA ILE A 37 7.37 -15.19 -3.31
C ILE A 37 8.03 -16.58 -3.11
N GLU A 38 7.43 -17.65 -3.62
CA GLU A 38 7.94 -19.02 -3.53
C GLU A 38 9.30 -19.19 -4.22
N SER A 39 9.61 -18.35 -5.21
CA SER A 39 10.92 -18.33 -5.87
C SER A 39 12.07 -18.01 -4.91
N GLY A 40 11.78 -17.37 -3.76
CA GLY A 40 12.75 -16.94 -2.76
C GLY A 40 13.65 -15.78 -3.18
N VAL A 41 13.37 -15.15 -4.33
CA VAL A 41 14.13 -13.99 -4.84
C VAL A 41 13.30 -12.71 -4.90
N MET A 42 11.98 -12.80 -4.67
CA MET A 42 11.06 -11.67 -4.68
C MET A 42 10.31 -11.58 -3.37
N GLU A 43 10.12 -10.35 -2.91
CA GLU A 43 9.19 -10.02 -1.83
C GLU A 43 8.14 -9.06 -2.37
N ILE A 44 6.90 -9.20 -1.90
CA ILE A 44 5.81 -8.27 -2.19
C ILE A 44 5.46 -7.56 -0.88
N GLN A 45 5.49 -6.23 -0.91
CA GLN A 45 5.27 -5.35 0.21
C GLN A 45 4.23 -4.28 -0.16
N SER A 46 3.76 -3.50 0.79
CA SER A 46 2.64 -2.59 0.60
C SER A 46 3.01 -1.28 -0.10
N HIS A 47 2.15 -0.88 -1.04
CA HIS A 47 2.00 0.51 -1.49
C HIS A 47 0.58 1.02 -1.17
N THR A 48 0.01 0.54 -0.04
CA THR A 48 -1.39 0.64 0.40
C THR A 48 -2.34 -0.28 -0.39
N TYR A 49 -3.50 -0.60 0.19
CA TYR A 49 -4.51 -1.35 -0.55
C TYR A 49 -5.16 -0.49 -1.64
N ASP A 50 -5.70 0.68 -1.28
CA ASP A 50 -6.43 1.56 -2.22
C ASP A 50 -6.24 3.06 -1.93
N LEU A 51 -5.08 3.49 -1.38
CA LEU A 51 -4.79 4.90 -1.10
C LEU A 51 -3.88 5.54 -2.16
N HIS A 52 -3.93 5.03 -3.40
CA HIS A 52 -3.28 5.61 -4.57
C HIS A 52 -4.30 5.74 -5.71
N GLN A 53 -5.41 6.40 -5.39
CA GLN A 53 -6.58 6.51 -6.26
C GLN A 53 -6.42 7.62 -7.30
N TRP A 54 -7.08 7.45 -8.44
CA TRP A 54 -7.13 8.44 -9.50
C TRP A 54 -8.39 9.30 -9.37
N ALA A 55 -8.23 10.55 -9.00
CA ALA A 55 -9.32 11.47 -8.70
C ALA A 55 -10.38 11.61 -9.82
N ASP A 56 -9.97 11.44 -11.09
CA ASP A 56 -10.89 11.52 -12.24
C ASP A 56 -11.92 10.39 -12.29
N TYR A 57 -11.70 9.30 -11.57
CA TYR A 57 -12.53 8.10 -11.55
C TYR A 57 -13.19 7.82 -10.19
N GLU A 58 -12.94 8.70 -9.21
CA GLU A 58 -13.55 8.61 -7.88
C GLU A 58 -14.66 9.63 -7.72
N GLU A 59 -15.53 9.42 -6.74
CA GLU A 59 -16.52 10.42 -6.37
C GLU A 59 -15.82 11.73 -5.95
N SER A 60 -16.35 12.85 -6.43
CA SER A 60 -15.73 14.16 -6.21
C SER A 60 -15.49 14.45 -4.73
N GLY A 61 -14.23 14.71 -4.38
CA GLY A 61 -13.80 15.04 -3.02
C GLY A 61 -13.57 13.85 -2.09
N THR A 62 -13.66 12.60 -2.61
CA THR A 62 -13.43 11.38 -1.80
C THR A 62 -12.16 10.64 -2.18
N ALA A 63 -11.56 10.96 -3.33
CA ALA A 63 -10.34 10.31 -3.81
C ALA A 63 -9.19 10.43 -2.79
N ARG A 64 -8.52 9.31 -2.55
CA ARG A 64 -7.32 9.23 -1.72
C ARG A 64 -6.13 8.85 -2.59
N ASP A 65 -5.28 9.82 -2.83
CA ASP A 65 -4.05 9.62 -3.59
C ASP A 65 -2.80 9.53 -2.69
N THR A 66 -2.99 9.67 -1.39
CA THR A 66 -1.96 9.55 -0.37
C THR A 66 -2.49 8.95 0.92
N VAL A 67 -1.60 8.65 1.87
CA VAL A 67 -1.98 8.21 3.22
C VAL A 67 -2.44 9.35 4.15
N LEU A 68 -2.46 10.58 3.67
CA LEU A 68 -2.85 11.74 4.48
C LEU A 68 -4.37 11.81 4.66
N ARG A 69 -4.81 12.51 5.71
CA ARG A 69 -6.24 12.82 5.89
C ARG A 69 -6.73 13.74 4.79
N ILE A 70 -7.94 13.51 4.31
CA ILE A 70 -8.63 14.43 3.42
C ILE A 70 -9.28 15.57 4.21
N ASP A 71 -9.50 16.70 3.57
CA ASP A 71 -10.11 17.88 4.19
C ASP A 71 -11.48 17.56 4.78
N GLY A 72 -11.68 17.93 6.06
CA GLY A 72 -12.94 17.71 6.78
C GLY A 72 -13.12 16.32 7.38
N GLU A 73 -12.21 15.39 7.15
CA GLU A 73 -12.25 14.06 7.75
C GLU A 73 -11.92 14.12 9.24
N SER A 74 -12.72 13.44 10.07
CA SER A 74 -12.39 13.28 11.49
C SER A 74 -11.20 12.34 11.67
N GLU A 75 -10.47 12.51 12.77
CA GLU A 75 -9.36 11.60 13.11
C GLU A 75 -9.84 10.15 13.29
N SER A 76 -11.01 9.97 13.90
CA SER A 76 -11.61 8.66 14.10
C SER A 76 -11.95 7.95 12.78
N ASP A 77 -12.51 8.69 11.82
CA ASP A 77 -12.86 8.12 10.50
C ASP A 77 -11.59 7.77 9.73
N TYR A 78 -10.58 8.65 9.80
CA TYR A 78 -9.27 8.40 9.21
C TYR A 78 -8.61 7.14 9.78
N MET A 79 -8.57 7.00 11.12
CA MET A 79 -7.98 5.81 11.76
C MET A 79 -8.72 4.52 11.38
N THR A 80 -10.05 4.59 11.28
CA THR A 80 -10.87 3.46 10.84
C THR A 80 -10.52 3.06 9.41
N MET A 81 -10.49 4.03 8.49
CA MET A 81 -10.15 3.83 7.10
C MET A 81 -8.73 3.24 6.94
N MET A 82 -7.72 3.77 7.66
CA MET A 82 -6.35 3.27 7.61
C MET A 82 -6.25 1.82 8.10
N ASN A 83 -6.94 1.47 9.18
CA ASN A 83 -6.97 0.10 9.69
C ASN A 83 -7.61 -0.86 8.68
N GLU A 84 -8.70 -0.46 8.03
CA GLU A 84 -9.37 -1.26 7.01
C GLU A 84 -8.48 -1.46 5.76
N ASP A 85 -7.81 -0.40 5.30
CA ASP A 85 -6.90 -0.47 4.16
C ASP A 85 -5.73 -1.43 4.45
N CYS A 86 -5.07 -1.27 5.59
CA CYS A 86 -3.99 -2.14 6.02
C CYS A 86 -4.43 -3.61 6.18
N ALA A 87 -5.64 -3.84 6.70
CA ALA A 87 -6.17 -5.20 6.88
C ALA A 87 -6.43 -5.88 5.53
N ARG A 88 -6.99 -5.17 4.55
CA ARG A 88 -7.22 -5.69 3.19
C ARG A 88 -5.91 -6.00 2.48
N GLU A 89 -4.93 -5.11 2.57
CA GLU A 89 -3.61 -5.32 1.99
C GLU A 89 -2.94 -6.57 2.59
N ARG A 90 -3.03 -6.73 3.90
CA ARG A 90 -2.48 -7.88 4.62
C ARG A 90 -3.16 -9.17 4.20
N ASP A 91 -4.48 -9.16 4.01
CA ASP A 91 -5.22 -10.35 3.60
C ASP A 91 -4.75 -10.85 2.22
N ILE A 92 -4.60 -9.98 1.25
CA ILE A 92 -4.10 -10.33 -0.08
C ILE A 92 -2.67 -10.86 -0.01
N ILE A 93 -1.74 -10.13 0.62
CA ILE A 93 -0.33 -10.48 0.59
C ILE A 93 -0.02 -11.70 1.47
N GLU A 94 -0.60 -11.79 2.67
CA GLU A 94 -0.30 -12.89 3.60
C GLU A 94 -1.21 -14.10 3.37
N SER A 95 -2.54 -13.90 3.25
CA SER A 95 -3.50 -15.01 3.19
C SER A 95 -3.57 -15.61 1.79
N GLU A 96 -3.56 -14.79 0.73
CA GLU A 96 -3.69 -15.29 -0.64
C GLU A 96 -2.35 -15.65 -1.28
N MET A 97 -1.28 -14.86 -1.04
CA MET A 97 0.02 -15.08 -1.68
C MET A 97 1.02 -15.81 -0.79
N GLY A 98 0.80 -15.89 0.53
CA GLY A 98 1.73 -16.52 1.47
C GLY A 98 2.97 -15.67 1.78
N GLY A 99 2.91 -14.38 1.54
CA GLY A 99 3.97 -13.42 1.87
C GLY A 99 3.99 -13.05 3.35
N LYS A 100 4.82 -12.06 3.67
CA LYS A 100 4.87 -11.44 5.00
C LYS A 100 4.93 -9.94 4.83
N LEU A 101 3.91 -9.24 5.30
CA LEU A 101 3.80 -7.79 5.19
C LEU A 101 4.43 -7.10 6.40
N HIS A 102 5.49 -6.32 6.17
CA HIS A 102 6.22 -5.60 7.21
C HIS A 102 6.80 -4.26 6.74
N ALA A 103 6.71 -3.97 5.44
CA ALA A 103 7.22 -2.73 4.88
C ALA A 103 6.19 -2.02 4.01
N ILE A 104 6.23 -0.68 4.02
CA ILE A 104 5.40 0.17 3.18
C ILE A 104 6.25 1.17 2.42
N SER A 105 5.91 1.41 1.16
CA SER A 105 6.31 2.60 0.42
C SER A 105 5.12 3.55 0.35
N TYR A 106 5.25 4.76 0.90
CA TYR A 106 4.15 5.72 0.88
C TYR A 106 3.86 6.20 -0.54
N PRO A 107 2.57 6.23 -0.99
CA PRO A 107 2.18 6.89 -2.22
C PRO A 107 2.72 8.32 -2.28
N HIS A 108 3.38 8.68 -3.39
CA HIS A 108 4.11 9.94 -3.57
C HIS A 108 5.23 10.22 -2.55
N GLY A 109 5.42 9.35 -1.57
CA GLY A 109 6.31 9.55 -0.42
C GLY A 109 5.72 10.45 0.66
N ASP A 110 4.43 10.78 0.56
CA ASP A 110 3.72 11.66 1.49
C ASP A 110 3.32 10.91 2.76
N TYR A 111 3.61 11.50 3.90
CA TYR A 111 3.20 11.01 5.22
C TYR A 111 3.24 12.14 6.24
N ASP A 112 2.54 11.95 7.35
CA ASP A 112 2.63 12.77 8.57
C ASP A 112 2.83 11.87 9.80
N ASP A 113 2.94 12.47 10.97
CA ASP A 113 3.18 11.74 12.22
C ASP A 113 2.04 10.76 12.53
N LEU A 114 0.79 11.13 12.22
CA LEU A 114 -0.37 10.25 12.45
C LEU A 114 -0.35 9.06 11.51
N ALA A 115 -0.07 9.27 10.22
CA ALA A 115 0.08 8.19 9.25
C ALA A 115 1.21 7.22 9.66
N ALA A 116 2.35 7.74 10.11
CA ALA A 116 3.47 6.92 10.58
C ALA A 116 3.09 6.08 11.81
N VAL A 117 2.35 6.64 12.77
CA VAL A 117 1.82 5.91 13.92
C VAL A 117 0.87 4.80 13.48
N MET A 118 -0.10 5.12 12.60
CA MET A 118 -1.06 4.14 12.09
C MET A 118 -0.37 2.98 11.38
N MET A 119 0.65 3.25 10.56
CA MET A 119 1.41 2.19 9.89
C MET A 119 2.15 1.32 10.91
N SER A 120 2.80 1.92 11.92
CA SER A 120 3.49 1.16 12.98
C SER A 120 2.52 0.28 13.78
N GLU A 121 1.34 0.79 14.14
CA GLU A 121 0.30 0.03 14.85
C GLU A 121 -0.27 -1.11 14.02
N ASN A 122 -0.28 -0.95 12.69
CA ASN A 122 -0.68 -2.00 11.75
C ASN A 122 0.47 -2.94 11.36
N GLY A 123 1.62 -2.89 12.06
CA GLY A 123 2.71 -3.88 11.94
C GLY A 123 3.69 -3.62 10.81
N PHE A 124 3.77 -2.38 10.30
CA PHE A 124 4.82 -1.97 9.38
C PHE A 124 6.04 -1.47 10.16
N ASP A 125 7.12 -2.23 10.11
CA ASP A 125 8.38 -1.91 10.79
C ASP A 125 9.29 -1.01 9.96
N ILE A 126 9.08 -0.97 8.65
CA ILE A 126 9.90 -0.24 7.67
C ILE A 126 9.00 0.59 6.77
N SER A 127 9.36 1.87 6.59
CA SER A 127 8.69 2.75 5.65
C SER A 127 9.68 3.40 4.69
N PHE A 128 9.25 3.56 3.43
CA PHE A 128 10.01 4.20 2.37
C PHE A 128 9.32 5.49 1.94
N THR A 129 10.11 6.53 1.78
CA THR A 129 9.69 7.85 1.32
C THR A 129 10.52 8.26 0.09
N VAL A 130 10.18 9.39 -0.53
CA VAL A 130 10.98 9.98 -1.62
C VAL A 130 12.04 10.96 -1.12
N ASN A 131 12.16 11.15 0.19
CA ASN A 131 13.15 12.03 0.79
C ASN A 131 14.57 11.51 0.54
N LYS A 132 15.41 12.32 -0.07
CA LYS A 132 16.81 11.97 -0.29
C LYS A 132 17.59 12.08 1.00
N GLY A 133 18.36 11.05 1.35
CA GLY A 133 19.20 11.08 2.54
C GLY A 133 19.91 9.76 2.80
N ILE A 134 20.75 9.77 3.82
CA ILE A 134 21.39 8.58 4.38
C ILE A 134 20.60 8.21 5.64
N ASN A 135 20.04 7.00 5.67
CA ASN A 135 19.39 6.48 6.87
C ASN A 135 20.45 6.12 7.90
N VAL A 136 20.35 6.71 9.09
CA VAL A 136 21.18 6.36 10.23
C VAL A 136 20.40 5.37 11.10
N LEU A 137 20.86 4.14 11.16
CA LEU A 137 20.30 3.14 12.05
C LEU A 137 20.74 3.47 13.47
N ILE A 138 19.81 3.90 14.30
CA ILE A 138 20.04 4.09 15.73
C ILE A 138 19.80 2.72 16.38
N LYS A 139 20.85 2.10 16.91
CA LYS A 139 20.67 0.92 17.78
C LYS A 139 19.99 1.38 19.04
N GLY A 140 18.77 0.91 19.29
CA GLY A 140 18.11 0.98 20.58
C GLY A 140 18.78 0.06 21.61
#